data_727157635c4aad76f3c92751c976fa76
#
_entry.id   727157635c4aad76f3c92751c976fa76
#
_cell.length_a   1.000
_cell.length_b   1.000
_cell.length_c   1.000
_cell.angle_alpha   90.00
_cell.angle_beta   90.00
_cell.angle_gamma   90.00
#
_symmetry.space_group_name_H-M   'P 1'
#
loop_
_entity.id
_entity.type
_entity.pdbx_description
1 polymer ?
#
loop_
_entity_poly.entity_id
_entity_poly.type
_entity_poly.pdbx_seq_one_letter_code
_entity_poly.pdbx_strand_id
1 'polypeptide(L)'
;MRLKDRDGRFLSILGLRVHKVDMDGAVRRVREMLADGRAHQVVTLNAEMAMMAQGDPELACIINCADLVVPDGAGVVWASRVLGNPLPGRVAGFDLMLELLACAERERWPVFLLGGAPGVAEEAASRLRARLPGLLVAGTHHGYLTEADDPVVVEKLNATDARLVFVAMGAPRQDKWIARNKSSLRPSICIGVGGSFDVLAGRVSRAPKWIGNAGLEWLYRLVRQPRRIVRVAALPRFVLRILVARHAKRGNLH
;
A
#
# COMPACT_ATOMS: atom_id res chain seq x y z
N MET A 1 -3.00 23.43 2.01
CA MET A 1 -3.79 23.38 0.74
C MET A 1 -4.96 22.41 0.95
N ARG A 2 -6.21 22.89 0.95
CA ARG A 2 -7.38 21.98 1.06
C ARG A 2 -7.52 21.23 -0.26
N LEU A 3 -7.36 19.92 -0.23
CA LEU A 3 -7.68 19.05 -1.36
C LEU A 3 -9.18 19.13 -1.63
N LYS A 4 -9.59 19.86 -2.67
CA LYS A 4 -11.00 19.90 -3.10
C LYS A 4 -11.24 18.73 -4.04
N ASP A 5 -12.05 17.79 -3.60
CA ASP A 5 -12.59 16.73 -4.45
C ASP A 5 -13.74 17.31 -5.29
N ARG A 6 -13.45 17.72 -6.52
CA ARG A 6 -14.46 18.23 -7.45
C ARG A 6 -15.32 17.14 -8.08
N ASP A 7 -14.79 15.90 -8.10
CA ASP A 7 -15.40 14.77 -8.83
C ASP A 7 -15.93 13.66 -7.90
N GLY A 8 -15.89 13.85 -6.57
CA GLY A 8 -16.34 12.84 -5.62
C GLY A 8 -15.50 11.56 -5.56
N ARG A 9 -14.29 11.56 -6.17
CA ARG A 9 -13.45 10.37 -6.33
C ARG A 9 -12.62 10.01 -5.11
N PHE A 10 -12.39 10.95 -4.21
CA PHE A 10 -11.61 10.74 -3.00
C PHE A 10 -12.20 11.49 -1.80
N LEU A 11 -11.76 11.14 -0.62
CA LEU A 11 -12.01 11.90 0.60
C LEU A 11 -10.70 12.28 1.27
N SER A 12 -10.75 13.28 2.15
CA SER A 12 -9.59 13.67 2.95
C SER A 12 -9.72 13.12 4.37
N ILE A 13 -8.74 12.35 4.82
CA ILE A 13 -8.59 11.87 6.20
C ILE A 13 -7.32 12.50 6.78
N LEU A 14 -7.46 13.37 7.78
CA LEU A 14 -6.33 14.11 8.38
C LEU A 14 -5.43 14.83 7.36
N GLY A 15 -6.03 15.38 6.29
CA GLY A 15 -5.30 16.07 5.22
C GLY A 15 -4.72 15.13 4.14
N LEU A 16 -4.91 13.82 4.27
CA LEU A 16 -4.44 12.83 3.31
C LEU A 16 -5.58 12.40 2.39
N ARG A 17 -5.27 12.28 1.09
CA ARG A 17 -6.19 11.80 0.06
C ARG A 17 -6.38 10.29 0.18
N VAL A 18 -7.64 9.83 0.11
CA VAL A 18 -8.00 8.41 0.05
C VAL A 18 -9.05 8.25 -1.04
N HIS A 19 -8.79 7.38 -2.01
CA HIS A 19 -9.72 7.14 -3.11
C HIS A 19 -10.91 6.30 -2.64
N LYS A 20 -12.10 6.61 -3.16
CA LYS A 20 -13.34 5.89 -2.88
C LYS A 20 -13.45 4.67 -3.77
N VAL A 21 -12.66 3.66 -3.45
CA VAL A 21 -12.62 2.39 -4.19
C VAL A 21 -12.82 1.22 -3.22
N ASP A 22 -13.48 0.19 -3.70
CA ASP A 22 -13.44 -1.17 -3.18
C ASP A 22 -12.35 -1.98 -3.87
N MET A 23 -12.28 -3.28 -3.64
CA MET A 23 -11.26 -4.15 -4.22
C MET A 23 -11.34 -4.18 -5.75
N ASP A 24 -12.54 -4.37 -6.29
CA ASP A 24 -12.75 -4.43 -7.75
C ASP A 24 -12.44 -3.09 -8.42
N GLY A 25 -12.84 -1.98 -7.78
CA GLY A 25 -12.51 -0.63 -8.21
C GLY A 25 -11.00 -0.36 -8.20
N ALA A 26 -10.29 -0.85 -7.18
CA ALA A 26 -8.82 -0.71 -7.10
C ALA A 26 -8.12 -1.51 -8.21
N VAL A 27 -8.52 -2.75 -8.44
CA VAL A 27 -7.98 -3.60 -9.52
C VAL A 27 -8.26 -2.98 -10.89
N ARG A 28 -9.50 -2.52 -11.14
CA ARG A 28 -9.87 -1.83 -12.38
C ARG A 28 -9.00 -0.58 -12.59
N ARG A 29 -8.79 0.22 -11.56
CA ARG A 29 -7.96 1.42 -11.64
C ARG A 29 -6.50 1.12 -11.96
N VAL A 30 -5.95 0.04 -11.39
CA VAL A 30 -4.59 -0.44 -11.73
C VAL A 30 -4.51 -0.84 -13.21
N ARG A 31 -5.51 -1.53 -13.75
CA ARG A 31 -5.56 -1.90 -15.18
C ARG A 31 -5.59 -0.65 -16.08
N GLU A 32 -6.39 0.35 -15.74
CA GLU A 32 -6.44 1.61 -16.47
C GLU A 32 -5.07 2.31 -16.50
N MET A 33 -4.38 2.36 -15.35
CA MET A 33 -3.05 2.95 -15.23
C MET A 33 -1.99 2.16 -16.01
N LEU A 34 -2.10 0.82 -16.10
CA LEU A 34 -1.20 0.01 -16.93
C LEU A 34 -1.29 0.33 -18.43
N ALA A 35 -2.39 0.87 -18.88
CA ALA A 35 -2.63 1.19 -20.29
C ALA A 35 -2.11 2.58 -20.72
N ASP A 36 -1.78 3.47 -19.79
CA ASP A 36 -1.44 4.87 -20.12
C ASP A 36 0.05 5.13 -20.39
N GLY A 37 0.89 4.09 -20.27
CA GLY A 37 2.30 4.16 -20.66
C GLY A 37 3.21 4.93 -19.69
N ARG A 38 2.79 5.15 -18.45
CA ARG A 38 3.56 5.84 -17.41
C ARG A 38 3.86 4.95 -16.21
N ALA A 39 4.82 5.39 -15.38
CA ALA A 39 5.03 4.79 -14.08
C ALA A 39 4.09 5.41 -13.02
N HIS A 40 3.42 4.57 -12.25
CA HIS A 40 2.45 4.97 -11.24
C HIS A 40 2.78 4.48 -9.86
N GLN A 41 2.33 5.21 -8.85
CA GLN A 41 2.43 4.83 -7.44
C GLN A 41 1.06 4.53 -6.84
N VAL A 42 0.94 3.34 -6.24
CA VAL A 42 -0.21 2.94 -5.42
C VAL A 42 0.21 2.89 -3.97
N VAL A 43 -0.50 3.61 -3.12
CA VAL A 43 -0.29 3.66 -1.67
C VAL A 43 -1.41 2.91 -0.95
N THR A 44 -1.06 2.00 -0.05
CA THR A 44 -1.99 1.29 0.83
C THR A 44 -2.08 1.98 2.18
N LEU A 45 -2.95 3.00 2.28
CA LEU A 45 -3.04 3.87 3.45
C LEU A 45 -3.77 3.21 4.61
N ASN A 46 -3.10 3.08 5.75
CA ASN A 46 -3.69 2.66 7.01
C ASN A 46 -3.56 3.74 8.11
N ALA A 47 -4.14 3.49 9.29
CA ALA A 47 -4.15 4.43 10.39
C ALA A 47 -2.74 4.76 10.92
N GLU A 48 -1.83 3.76 10.95
CA GLU A 48 -0.43 3.94 11.34
C GLU A 48 0.28 4.91 10.38
N MET A 49 0.17 4.65 9.06
CA MET A 49 0.77 5.49 8.03
C MET A 49 0.17 6.90 8.02
N ALA A 50 -1.15 7.02 8.27
CA ALA A 50 -1.81 8.33 8.40
C ALA A 50 -1.23 9.13 9.57
N MET A 51 -0.92 8.48 10.69
CA MET A 51 -0.29 9.14 11.84
C MET A 51 1.18 9.48 11.59
N MET A 52 1.94 8.63 10.89
CA MET A 52 3.31 8.95 10.46
C MET A 52 3.35 10.22 9.60
N ALA A 53 2.43 10.33 8.64
CA ALA A 53 2.34 11.49 7.74
C ALA A 53 1.97 12.81 8.45
N GLN A 54 1.45 12.77 9.69
CA GLN A 54 1.24 13.98 10.48
C GLN A 54 2.56 14.60 11.00
N GLY A 55 3.61 13.81 11.12
CA GLY A 55 4.95 14.24 11.53
C GLY A 55 5.98 14.21 10.41
N ASP A 56 5.59 13.78 9.21
CA ASP A 56 6.46 13.66 8.04
C ASP A 56 5.79 14.34 6.82
N PRO A 57 6.08 15.63 6.58
CA PRO A 57 5.51 16.37 5.44
C PRO A 57 5.84 15.77 4.08
N GLU A 58 7.01 15.14 3.92
CA GLU A 58 7.40 14.45 2.70
C GLU A 58 6.47 13.26 2.44
N LEU A 59 6.23 12.43 3.45
CA LEU A 59 5.30 11.31 3.34
C LEU A 59 3.87 11.79 3.02
N ALA A 60 3.42 12.88 3.67
CA ALA A 60 2.12 13.46 3.39
C ALA A 60 2.00 13.94 1.94
N CYS A 61 3.06 14.57 1.40
CA CYS A 61 3.13 14.96 0.00
C CYS A 61 3.08 13.74 -0.94
N ILE A 62 3.86 12.71 -0.65
CA ILE A 62 3.89 11.45 -1.43
C ILE A 62 2.50 10.82 -1.50
N ILE A 63 1.82 10.67 -0.35
CA ILE A 63 0.46 10.10 -0.31
C ILE A 63 -0.50 10.95 -1.14
N ASN A 64 -0.44 12.28 -1.02
CA ASN A 64 -1.33 13.18 -1.74
C ASN A 64 -1.04 13.27 -3.24
N CYS A 65 0.18 12.95 -3.67
CA CYS A 65 0.62 12.93 -5.06
C CYS A 65 0.55 11.54 -5.70
N ALA A 66 0.29 10.49 -4.92
CA ALA A 66 0.16 9.13 -5.44
C ALA A 66 -1.04 9.01 -6.41
N ASP A 67 -0.89 8.17 -7.44
CA ASP A 67 -1.89 8.00 -8.49
C ASP A 67 -3.14 7.27 -7.98
N LEU A 68 -2.95 6.35 -7.01
CA LEU A 68 -4.03 5.67 -6.30
C LEU A 68 -3.67 5.51 -4.82
N VAL A 69 -4.57 5.93 -3.93
CA VAL A 69 -4.45 5.70 -2.48
C VAL A 69 -5.63 4.86 -2.04
N VAL A 70 -5.38 3.59 -1.71
CA VAL A 70 -6.42 2.66 -1.29
C VAL A 70 -6.56 2.61 0.23
N PRO A 71 -7.79 2.42 0.76
CA PRO A 71 -8.06 2.36 2.20
C PRO A 71 -7.66 0.99 2.77
N ASP A 72 -6.44 0.87 3.28
CA ASP A 72 -5.97 -0.34 3.97
C ASP A 72 -6.25 -0.25 5.47
N GLY A 73 -6.91 -1.26 5.99
CA GLY A 73 -7.21 -1.36 7.40
C GLY A 73 -8.55 -0.76 7.86
N ALA A 74 -9.11 -1.37 8.91
CA ALA A 74 -10.41 -1.02 9.46
C ALA A 74 -10.47 0.43 9.99
N GLY A 75 -9.33 0.96 10.48
CA GLY A 75 -9.27 2.31 11.04
C GLY A 75 -9.59 3.40 10.02
N VAL A 76 -9.08 3.29 8.78
CA VAL A 76 -9.33 4.26 7.71
C VAL A 76 -10.80 4.21 7.27
N VAL A 77 -11.36 3.00 7.14
CA VAL A 77 -12.78 2.81 6.82
C VAL A 77 -13.68 3.35 7.94
N TRP A 78 -13.34 3.09 9.21
CA TRP A 78 -14.05 3.66 10.35
C TRP A 78 -13.99 5.20 10.33
N ALA A 79 -12.82 5.79 10.12
CA ALA A 79 -12.65 7.23 10.05
C ALA A 79 -13.53 7.88 8.99
N SER A 80 -13.66 7.26 7.81
CA SER A 80 -14.51 7.76 6.73
C SER A 80 -15.98 7.87 7.14
N ARG A 81 -16.48 6.86 7.88
CA ARG A 81 -17.87 6.85 8.42
C ARG A 81 -18.05 7.95 9.47
N VAL A 82 -17.09 8.09 10.40
CA VAL A 82 -17.14 9.13 11.45
C VAL A 82 -17.14 10.54 10.86
N LEU A 83 -16.39 10.75 9.77
CA LEU A 83 -16.31 12.03 9.06
C LEU A 83 -17.49 12.30 8.13
N GLY A 84 -18.48 11.39 8.05
CA GLY A 84 -19.69 11.52 7.26
C GLY A 84 -19.50 11.36 5.74
N ASN A 85 -18.43 10.69 5.32
CA ASN A 85 -18.15 10.41 3.91
C ASN A 85 -17.62 8.96 3.76
N PRO A 86 -18.50 7.95 3.86
CA PRO A 86 -18.10 6.56 3.96
C PRO A 86 -17.40 6.07 2.68
N LEU A 87 -16.35 5.26 2.87
CA LEU A 87 -15.69 4.51 1.82
C LEU A 87 -16.52 3.26 1.46
N PRO A 88 -16.48 2.80 0.18
CA PRO A 88 -17.19 1.61 -0.26
C PRO A 88 -16.79 0.34 0.49
N GLY A 89 -15.50 0.24 0.84
CA GLY A 89 -14.97 -0.92 1.54
C GLY A 89 -13.52 -0.75 1.99
N ARG A 90 -12.99 -1.81 2.58
CA ARG A 90 -11.56 -1.95 2.89
C ARG A 90 -10.86 -2.62 1.72
N VAL A 91 -9.72 -2.08 1.31
CA VAL A 91 -8.80 -2.67 0.33
C VAL A 91 -7.50 -3.00 1.05
N ALA A 92 -7.39 -4.21 1.60
CA ALA A 92 -6.18 -4.62 2.31
C ALA A 92 -5.03 -4.82 1.30
N GLY A 93 -3.87 -4.21 1.57
CA GLY A 93 -2.73 -4.21 0.64
C GLY A 93 -2.26 -5.61 0.26
N PHE A 94 -2.27 -6.57 1.19
CA PHE A 94 -1.93 -7.96 0.89
C PHE A 94 -2.98 -8.64 -0.02
N ASP A 95 -4.27 -8.39 0.20
CA ASP A 95 -5.33 -8.95 -0.64
C ASP A 95 -5.29 -8.34 -2.05
N LEU A 96 -5.08 -7.02 -2.14
CA LEU A 96 -4.87 -6.34 -3.43
C LEU A 96 -3.67 -6.92 -4.18
N MET A 97 -2.57 -7.19 -3.50
CA MET A 97 -1.41 -7.86 -4.10
C MET A 97 -1.80 -9.22 -4.67
N LEU A 98 -2.54 -10.06 -3.94
CA LEU A 98 -2.96 -11.38 -4.42
C LEU A 98 -3.89 -11.30 -5.63
N GLU A 99 -4.86 -10.38 -5.63
CA GLU A 99 -5.77 -10.15 -6.76
C GLU A 99 -5.00 -9.67 -8.00
N LEU A 100 -4.03 -8.76 -7.83
CA LEU A 100 -3.20 -8.28 -8.92
C LEU A 100 -2.24 -9.36 -9.45
N LEU A 101 -1.74 -10.26 -8.60
CA LEU A 101 -0.95 -11.41 -9.04
C LEU A 101 -1.79 -12.39 -9.87
N ALA A 102 -3.04 -12.65 -9.46
CA ALA A 102 -3.96 -13.48 -10.24
C ALA A 102 -4.33 -12.83 -11.59
N CYS A 103 -4.47 -11.49 -11.62
CA CYS A 103 -4.63 -10.75 -12.88
C CYS A 103 -3.36 -10.84 -13.74
N ALA A 104 -2.19 -10.68 -13.14
CA ALA A 104 -0.91 -10.75 -13.82
C ALA A 104 -0.67 -12.12 -14.48
N GLU A 105 -1.07 -13.20 -13.81
CA GLU A 105 -0.99 -14.55 -14.39
C GLU A 105 -1.89 -14.67 -15.64
N ARG A 106 -3.16 -14.26 -15.55
CA ARG A 106 -4.13 -14.36 -16.65
C ARG A 106 -3.76 -13.48 -17.85
N GLU A 107 -3.30 -12.26 -17.59
CA GLU A 107 -3.02 -11.24 -18.60
C GLU A 107 -1.54 -11.19 -18.96
N ARG A 108 -0.75 -12.12 -18.40
CA ARG A 108 0.69 -12.28 -18.64
C ARG A 108 1.49 -11.00 -18.37
N TRP A 109 1.14 -10.27 -17.33
CA TRP A 109 1.91 -9.11 -16.88
C TRP A 109 3.14 -9.58 -16.09
N PRO A 110 4.35 -9.27 -16.53
CA PRO A 110 5.54 -9.60 -15.76
C PRO A 110 5.56 -8.80 -14.44
N VAL A 111 5.91 -9.49 -13.35
CA VAL A 111 5.96 -8.88 -12.01
C VAL A 111 7.38 -8.87 -11.46
N PHE A 112 7.73 -7.82 -10.72
CA PHE A 112 9.00 -7.73 -9.99
C PHE A 112 8.75 -7.64 -8.49
N LEU A 113 9.52 -8.38 -7.69
CA LEU A 113 9.42 -8.37 -6.23
C LEU A 113 10.67 -7.68 -5.65
N LEU A 114 10.48 -6.45 -5.14
CA LEU A 114 11.53 -5.65 -4.53
C LEU A 114 11.28 -5.50 -3.03
N GLY A 115 12.11 -6.11 -2.19
CA GLY A 115 11.93 -5.93 -0.74
C GLY A 115 12.20 -7.18 0.08
N GLY A 116 11.92 -7.09 1.38
CA GLY A 116 12.27 -8.11 2.36
C GLY A 116 13.77 -8.18 2.67
N ALA A 117 14.15 -9.03 3.59
CA ALA A 117 15.55 -9.36 3.84
C ALA A 117 16.12 -10.16 2.64
N PRO A 118 17.46 -10.26 2.49
CA PRO A 118 18.06 -11.11 1.49
C PRO A 118 17.47 -12.54 1.51
N GLY A 119 17.09 -13.05 0.33
CA GLY A 119 16.45 -14.35 0.15
C GLY A 119 14.92 -14.39 0.31
N VAL A 120 14.30 -13.35 0.92
CA VAL A 120 12.83 -13.34 1.15
C VAL A 120 12.04 -13.16 -0.15
N ALA A 121 12.47 -12.24 -1.02
CA ALA A 121 11.83 -12.01 -2.29
C ALA A 121 11.91 -13.24 -3.21
N GLU A 122 13.06 -13.91 -3.22
CA GLU A 122 13.32 -15.13 -3.96
C GLU A 122 12.44 -16.30 -3.47
N GLU A 123 12.33 -16.46 -2.15
CA GLU A 123 11.46 -17.48 -1.54
C GLU A 123 9.99 -17.20 -1.82
N ALA A 124 9.55 -15.94 -1.72
CA ALA A 124 8.20 -15.52 -2.10
C ALA A 124 7.91 -15.81 -3.58
N ALA A 125 8.86 -15.50 -4.47
CA ALA A 125 8.75 -15.78 -5.90
C ALA A 125 8.63 -17.28 -6.20
N SER A 126 9.43 -18.12 -5.52
CA SER A 126 9.37 -19.58 -5.66
C SER A 126 7.98 -20.12 -5.28
N ARG A 127 7.45 -19.68 -4.14
CA ARG A 127 6.12 -20.10 -3.68
C ARG A 127 4.98 -19.55 -4.55
N LEU A 128 5.15 -18.35 -5.10
CA LEU A 128 4.18 -17.80 -6.06
C LEU A 128 4.15 -18.62 -7.35
N ARG A 129 5.29 -19.00 -7.92
CA ARG A 129 5.36 -19.88 -9.12
C ARG A 129 4.72 -21.24 -8.87
N ALA A 130 4.85 -21.79 -7.66
CA ALA A 130 4.19 -23.05 -7.30
C ALA A 130 2.65 -22.92 -7.22
N ARG A 131 2.12 -21.75 -6.86
CA ARG A 131 0.67 -21.49 -6.72
C ARG A 131 0.04 -20.95 -8.00
N LEU A 132 0.80 -20.21 -8.80
CA LEU A 132 0.42 -19.53 -10.02
C LEU A 132 1.46 -19.89 -11.11
N PRO A 133 1.36 -21.10 -11.71
CA PRO A 133 2.38 -21.59 -12.64
C PRO A 133 2.56 -20.73 -13.90
N GLY A 134 1.52 -19.97 -14.28
CA GLY A 134 1.55 -19.06 -15.43
C GLY A 134 2.12 -17.66 -15.09
N LEU A 135 2.42 -17.37 -13.82
CA LEU A 135 2.89 -16.06 -13.39
C LEU A 135 4.33 -15.79 -13.89
N LEU A 136 4.50 -14.69 -14.60
CA LEU A 136 5.79 -14.23 -15.09
C LEU A 136 6.49 -13.38 -14.02
N VAL A 137 7.36 -14.01 -13.20
CA VAL A 137 8.22 -13.26 -12.26
C VAL A 137 9.47 -12.83 -13.00
N ALA A 138 9.54 -11.56 -13.40
CA ALA A 138 10.61 -10.94 -14.18
C ALA A 138 11.91 -10.76 -13.37
N GLY A 139 11.79 -10.62 -12.04
CA GLY A 139 12.95 -10.53 -11.18
C GLY A 139 12.60 -10.33 -9.71
N THR A 140 13.64 -10.40 -8.89
CA THR A 140 13.61 -10.17 -7.45
C THR A 140 14.79 -9.34 -7.00
N HIS A 141 14.62 -8.59 -5.90
CA HIS A 141 15.71 -7.91 -5.20
C HIS A 141 15.33 -7.70 -3.73
N HIS A 142 16.30 -7.76 -2.83
CA HIS A 142 16.08 -7.48 -1.40
C HIS A 142 15.80 -6.00 -1.15
N GLY A 143 15.20 -5.68 0.02
CA GLY A 143 14.84 -4.31 0.39
C GLY A 143 15.83 -3.59 1.31
N TYR A 144 17.00 -4.17 1.55
CA TYR A 144 18.06 -3.56 2.37
C TYR A 144 18.92 -2.68 1.45
N LEU A 145 18.38 -1.51 1.12
CA LEU A 145 18.93 -0.54 0.19
C LEU A 145 19.27 0.76 0.91
N THR A 146 20.32 1.40 0.45
CA THR A 146 20.62 2.82 0.68
C THR A 146 20.26 3.63 -0.57
N GLU A 147 20.30 4.95 -0.50
CA GLU A 147 20.06 5.79 -1.67
C GLU A 147 21.12 5.62 -2.77
N ALA A 148 22.33 5.23 -2.38
CA ALA A 148 23.41 4.94 -3.33
C ALA A 148 23.13 3.70 -4.21
N ASP A 149 22.28 2.78 -3.73
CA ASP A 149 21.90 1.56 -4.45
C ASP A 149 20.78 1.81 -5.47
N ASP A 150 20.06 2.93 -5.35
CA ASP A 150 18.88 3.24 -6.17
C ASP A 150 19.15 3.14 -7.69
N PRO A 151 20.25 3.74 -8.25
CA PRO A 151 20.50 3.67 -9.69
C PRO A 151 20.65 2.23 -10.21
N VAL A 152 21.36 1.38 -9.46
CA VAL A 152 21.59 -0.03 -9.83
C VAL A 152 20.28 -0.82 -9.80
N VAL A 153 19.44 -0.58 -8.78
CA VAL A 153 18.13 -1.25 -8.65
C VAL A 153 17.17 -0.78 -9.74
N VAL A 154 17.16 0.51 -10.06
CA VAL A 154 16.35 1.09 -11.15
C VAL A 154 16.79 0.52 -12.50
N GLU A 155 18.09 0.43 -12.77
CA GLU A 155 18.61 -0.17 -13.98
C GLU A 155 18.20 -1.64 -14.08
N LYS A 156 18.36 -2.41 -13.02
CA LYS A 156 17.92 -3.82 -12.96
C LYS A 156 16.41 -3.97 -13.23
N LEU A 157 15.57 -3.10 -12.65
CA LEU A 157 14.14 -3.06 -12.89
C LEU A 157 13.84 -2.74 -14.36
N ASN A 158 14.49 -1.72 -14.91
CA ASN A 158 14.30 -1.26 -16.29
C ASN A 158 14.83 -2.27 -17.34
N ALA A 159 15.77 -3.13 -16.96
CA ALA A 159 16.21 -4.24 -17.79
C ALA A 159 15.17 -5.36 -17.91
N THR A 160 14.12 -5.33 -17.09
CA THR A 160 12.98 -6.25 -17.17
C THR A 160 11.77 -5.54 -17.79
N ASP A 161 10.83 -6.33 -18.33
CA ASP A 161 9.54 -5.80 -18.82
C ASP A 161 8.47 -5.79 -17.72
N ALA A 162 8.88 -5.63 -16.45
CA ALA A 162 7.96 -5.67 -15.30
C ALA A 162 6.88 -4.60 -15.41
N ARG A 163 5.61 -5.04 -15.40
CA ARG A 163 4.43 -4.19 -15.43
C ARG A 163 3.93 -3.87 -14.01
N LEU A 164 4.13 -4.78 -13.06
CA LEU A 164 3.83 -4.62 -11.64
C LEU A 164 5.10 -4.76 -10.82
N VAL A 165 5.38 -3.78 -9.97
CA VAL A 165 6.50 -3.78 -9.04
C VAL A 165 5.95 -3.74 -7.62
N PHE A 166 6.03 -4.85 -6.89
CA PHE A 166 5.65 -4.90 -5.50
C PHE A 166 6.84 -4.54 -4.63
N VAL A 167 6.68 -3.50 -3.78
CA VAL A 167 7.76 -2.98 -2.94
C VAL A 167 7.48 -3.28 -1.47
N ALA A 168 8.30 -4.13 -0.86
CA ALA A 168 8.14 -4.66 0.49
C ALA A 168 9.28 -4.21 1.42
N MET A 169 9.41 -2.90 1.65
CA MET A 169 10.42 -2.32 2.56
C MET A 169 9.79 -1.76 3.85
N GLY A 170 8.45 -1.81 3.94
CA GLY A 170 7.68 -1.18 5.01
C GLY A 170 7.53 0.34 4.83
N ALA A 171 6.38 0.88 5.32
CA ALA A 171 6.16 2.32 5.36
C ALA A 171 7.09 2.96 6.43
N PRO A 172 7.64 4.16 6.19
CA PRO A 172 7.48 4.99 5.00
C PRO A 172 8.53 4.71 3.90
N ARG A 173 9.51 3.81 4.13
CA ARG A 173 10.67 3.59 3.24
C ARG A 173 10.27 3.20 1.83
N GLN A 174 9.33 2.25 1.68
CA GLN A 174 8.83 1.81 0.38
C GLN A 174 8.20 2.95 -0.41
N ASP A 175 7.41 3.80 0.27
CA ASP A 175 6.66 4.88 -0.39
C ASP A 175 7.60 6.00 -0.84
N LYS A 176 8.60 6.32 -0.01
CA LYS A 176 9.66 7.28 -0.34
C LYS A 176 10.55 6.76 -1.47
N TRP A 177 10.93 5.48 -1.44
CA TRP A 177 11.71 4.86 -2.51
C TRP A 177 10.97 4.93 -3.87
N ILE A 178 9.69 4.55 -3.89
CA ILE A 178 8.87 4.62 -5.10
C ILE A 178 8.79 6.07 -5.61
N ALA A 179 8.45 7.02 -4.74
CA ALA A 179 8.28 8.42 -5.12
C ALA A 179 9.57 9.02 -5.70
N ARG A 180 10.72 8.69 -5.13
CA ARG A 180 12.04 9.16 -5.58
C ARG A 180 12.42 8.60 -6.94
N ASN A 181 12.11 7.33 -7.19
CA ASN A 181 12.59 6.61 -8.37
C ASN A 181 11.55 6.50 -9.49
N LYS A 182 10.27 6.80 -9.24
CA LYS A 182 9.17 6.61 -10.19
C LYS A 182 9.41 7.24 -11.57
N SER A 183 10.00 8.43 -11.61
CA SER A 183 10.28 9.14 -12.88
C SER A 183 11.36 8.48 -13.73
N SER A 184 12.20 7.65 -13.13
CA SER A 184 13.28 6.92 -13.79
C SER A 184 12.91 5.49 -14.17
N LEU A 185 11.73 5.02 -13.74
CA LEU A 185 11.22 3.69 -14.06
C LEU A 185 10.49 3.69 -15.41
N ARG A 186 10.62 2.57 -16.14
CA ARG A 186 9.75 2.26 -17.28
C ARG A 186 8.28 2.21 -16.85
N PRO A 187 7.32 2.32 -17.80
CA PRO A 187 5.90 2.23 -17.50
C PRO A 187 5.53 1.00 -16.66
N SER A 188 5.20 1.22 -15.41
CA SER A 188 4.90 0.16 -14.43
C SER A 188 4.06 0.70 -13.27
N ILE A 189 3.41 -0.21 -12.55
CA ILE A 189 2.69 0.12 -11.32
C ILE A 189 3.53 -0.30 -10.13
N CYS A 190 3.97 0.67 -9.33
CA CYS A 190 4.70 0.43 -8.09
C CYS A 190 3.75 0.46 -6.90
N ILE A 191 3.72 -0.61 -6.11
CA ILE A 191 2.78 -0.80 -5.00
C ILE A 191 3.54 -1.11 -3.72
N GLY A 192 3.38 -0.26 -2.69
CA GLY A 192 3.89 -0.54 -1.36
C GLY A 192 3.08 -1.63 -0.66
N VAL A 193 3.69 -2.77 -0.36
CA VAL A 193 3.02 -3.95 0.23
C VAL A 193 3.54 -4.34 1.61
N GLY A 194 4.45 -3.58 2.20
CA GLY A 194 4.97 -3.80 3.56
C GLY A 194 5.58 -5.19 3.75
N GLY A 195 5.20 -5.88 4.83
CA GLY A 195 5.69 -7.22 5.17
C GLY A 195 5.00 -8.36 4.42
N SER A 196 4.44 -8.14 3.24
CA SER A 196 3.69 -9.15 2.49
C SER A 196 4.58 -10.29 2.00
N PHE A 197 5.85 -10.01 1.71
CA PHE A 197 6.77 -11.06 1.27
C PHE A 197 7.11 -12.05 2.36
N ASP A 198 7.19 -11.63 3.63
CA ASP A 198 7.39 -12.56 4.76
C ASP A 198 6.22 -13.54 4.90
N VAL A 199 5.00 -13.09 4.59
CA VAL A 199 3.80 -13.94 4.56
C VAL A 199 3.85 -14.90 3.37
N LEU A 200 4.18 -14.42 2.17
CA LEU A 200 4.31 -15.25 0.97
C LEU A 200 5.42 -16.28 1.12
N ALA A 201 6.57 -15.89 1.69
CA ALA A 201 7.68 -16.77 2.01
C ALA A 201 7.36 -17.76 3.15
N GLY A 202 6.20 -17.63 3.83
CA GLY A 202 5.79 -18.48 4.94
C GLY A 202 6.57 -18.26 6.24
N ARG A 203 7.34 -17.19 6.32
CA ARG A 203 8.10 -16.82 7.54
C ARG A 203 7.19 -16.24 8.62
N VAL A 204 6.07 -15.64 8.22
CA VAL A 204 5.06 -15.06 9.10
C VAL A 204 3.69 -15.59 8.73
N SER A 205 2.94 -16.07 9.72
CA SER A 205 1.55 -16.49 9.51
C SER A 205 0.63 -15.27 9.38
N ARG A 206 -0.26 -15.31 8.41
CA ARG A 206 -1.34 -14.32 8.27
C ARG A 206 -2.41 -14.58 9.34
N ALA A 207 -3.06 -13.49 9.78
CA ALA A 207 -4.26 -13.61 10.60
C ALA A 207 -5.36 -14.38 9.84
N PRO A 208 -6.09 -15.28 10.52
CA PRO A 208 -7.26 -15.92 9.94
C PRO A 208 -8.24 -14.90 9.36
N LYS A 209 -8.94 -15.26 8.28
CA LYS A 209 -9.86 -14.32 7.57
C LYS A 209 -10.91 -13.70 8.51
N TRP A 210 -11.43 -14.45 9.48
CA TRP A 210 -12.42 -13.94 10.43
C TRP A 210 -11.86 -12.83 11.35
N ILE A 211 -10.58 -12.92 11.77
CA ILE A 211 -9.90 -11.86 12.52
C ILE A 211 -9.72 -10.62 11.64
N GLY A 212 -9.34 -10.81 10.38
CA GLY A 212 -9.23 -9.72 9.40
C GLY A 212 -10.56 -9.00 9.17
N ASN A 213 -11.65 -9.77 9.02
CA ASN A 213 -13.00 -9.25 8.82
C ASN A 213 -13.54 -8.50 10.06
N ALA A 214 -13.15 -8.95 11.26
CA ALA A 214 -13.46 -8.28 12.52
C ALA A 214 -12.63 -6.98 12.74
N GLY A 215 -11.68 -6.67 11.84
CA GLY A 215 -10.80 -5.50 11.99
C GLY A 215 -9.70 -5.66 13.04
N LEU A 216 -9.49 -6.88 13.55
CA LEU A 216 -8.56 -7.21 14.65
C LEU A 216 -7.20 -7.72 14.15
N GLU A 217 -6.89 -7.57 12.86
CA GLU A 217 -5.61 -8.00 12.28
C GLU A 217 -4.41 -7.34 12.98
N TRP A 218 -4.53 -6.08 13.37
CA TRP A 218 -3.50 -5.35 14.10
C TRP A 218 -3.19 -6.00 15.47
N LEU A 219 -4.22 -6.50 16.18
CA LEU A 219 -4.07 -7.17 17.48
C LEU A 219 -3.40 -8.54 17.31
N TYR A 220 -3.81 -9.32 16.31
CA TYR A 220 -3.15 -10.59 15.97
C TYR A 220 -1.67 -10.38 15.66
N ARG A 221 -1.34 -9.36 14.85
CA ARG A 221 0.04 -9.02 14.53
C ARG A 221 0.83 -8.53 15.74
N LEU A 222 0.20 -7.81 16.67
CA LEU A 222 0.84 -7.38 17.92
C LEU A 222 1.21 -8.57 18.80
N VAL A 223 0.28 -9.53 18.98
CA VAL A 223 0.53 -10.74 19.78
C VAL A 223 1.68 -11.56 19.18
N ARG A 224 1.73 -11.69 17.86
CA ARG A 224 2.80 -12.44 17.16
C ARG A 224 4.13 -11.68 17.11
N GLN A 225 4.11 -10.38 17.12
CA GLN A 225 5.26 -9.50 17.01
C GLN A 225 5.18 -8.36 18.03
N PRO A 226 5.50 -8.59 19.32
CA PRO A 226 5.36 -7.60 20.40
C PRO A 226 6.11 -6.27 20.14
N ARG A 227 7.19 -6.32 19.37
CA ARG A 227 7.94 -5.12 18.94
C ARG A 227 7.08 -4.11 18.16
N ARG A 228 5.89 -4.50 17.68
CA ARG A 228 4.94 -3.61 17.01
C ARG A 228 4.12 -2.74 17.95
N ILE A 229 4.32 -2.84 19.27
CA ILE A 229 3.57 -2.03 20.26
C ILE A 229 3.72 -0.53 19.99
N VAL A 230 4.90 -0.07 19.58
CA VAL A 230 5.15 1.33 19.20
C VAL A 230 4.26 1.77 18.04
N ARG A 231 4.01 0.88 17.08
CA ARG A 231 3.16 1.14 15.92
C ARG A 231 1.68 1.14 16.29
N VAL A 232 1.27 0.21 17.17
CA VAL A 232 -0.11 0.11 17.66
C VAL A 232 -0.49 1.31 18.50
N ALA A 233 0.46 1.92 19.21
CA ALA A 233 0.25 3.17 19.96
C ALA A 233 -0.20 4.36 19.08
N ALA A 234 -0.06 4.27 17.75
CA ALA A 234 -0.61 5.24 16.82
C ALA A 234 -2.14 5.16 16.71
N LEU A 235 -2.77 4.00 16.99
CA LEU A 235 -4.22 3.82 16.82
C LEU A 235 -5.06 4.68 17.74
N PRO A 236 -4.84 4.74 19.07
CA PRO A 236 -5.58 5.65 19.95
C PRO A 236 -5.43 7.12 19.55
N ARG A 237 -4.22 7.52 19.15
CA ARG A 237 -3.95 8.90 18.67
C ARG A 237 -4.71 9.18 17.37
N PHE A 238 -4.78 8.22 16.46
CA PHE A 238 -5.56 8.34 15.23
C PHE A 238 -7.05 8.53 15.53
N VAL A 239 -7.63 7.69 16.42
CA VAL A 239 -9.03 7.82 16.85
C VAL A 239 -9.32 9.20 17.42
N LEU A 240 -8.49 9.66 18.36
CA LEU A 240 -8.65 10.99 18.97
C LEU A 240 -8.63 12.12 17.93
N ARG A 241 -7.66 12.10 16.99
CA ARG A 241 -7.57 13.11 15.92
C ARG A 241 -8.78 13.11 15.01
N ILE A 242 -9.33 11.93 14.68
CA ILE A 242 -10.55 11.82 13.86
C ILE A 242 -11.75 12.43 14.59
N LEU A 243 -11.90 12.15 15.88
CA LEU A 243 -12.99 12.72 16.69
C LEU A 243 -12.90 14.25 16.80
N VAL A 244 -11.69 14.78 17.01
CA VAL A 244 -11.46 16.25 17.02
C VAL A 244 -11.77 16.84 15.63
N ALA A 245 -11.32 16.23 14.55
CA ALA A 245 -11.59 16.69 13.19
C ALA A 245 -13.10 16.70 12.87
N ARG A 246 -13.85 15.71 13.38
CA ARG A 246 -15.32 15.68 13.27
C ARG A 246 -15.98 16.86 13.96
N HIS A 247 -15.56 17.20 15.19
CA HIS A 247 -16.11 18.32 15.94
C HIS A 247 -15.83 19.67 15.28
N ALA A 248 -14.58 19.88 14.81
CA ALA A 248 -14.21 21.08 14.07
C ALA A 248 -15.03 21.27 12.78
N LYS A 249 -15.38 20.17 12.10
CA LYS A 249 -16.21 20.23 10.88
C LYS A 249 -17.67 20.61 11.19
N ARG A 250 -18.19 20.22 12.34
CA ARG A 250 -19.55 20.59 12.79
C ARG A 250 -19.64 22.06 13.23
N GLY A 251 -18.60 22.58 13.90
CA GLY A 251 -18.55 23.98 14.34
C GLY A 251 -18.44 25.02 13.20
N ASN A 252 -17.97 24.60 12.01
CA ASN A 252 -17.88 25.47 10.84
C ASN A 252 -19.16 25.47 9.95
N LEU A 253 -20.22 24.79 10.36
CA LEU A 253 -21.52 24.71 9.67
C LEU A 253 -22.60 25.55 10.38
N HIS A 254 -22.26 26.24 11.45
CA HIS A 254 -23.06 27.22 12.17
C HIS A 254 -22.37 28.60 12.10
#